data_741493b17880e1a75225edacb641009d
#
_entry.id   741493b17880e1a75225edacb641009d
#
_cell.length_a   1.000
_cell.length_b   1.000
_cell.length_c   1.000
_cell.angle_alpha   90.00
_cell.angle_beta   90.00
_cell.angle_gamma   90.00
#
_symmetry.space_group_name_H-M   'P 1'
#
loop_
_entity.id
_entity.type
_entity.pdbx_description
1 polymer ?
#
loop_
_entity_poly.entity_id
_entity_poly.type
_entity_poly.pdbx_seq_one_letter_code
_entity_poly.pdbx_strand_id
1 'polypeptide(L)'
;IKEVKDLGTMMMNVHYEACVHLHRVVQQIKDAGMKVAVTLNPSTPVAMLVDIIRDVDMVLLMSVNPGFGGQKFIVHTLDKVRELRELITNTGSQALIEVDGGVNLETGRQLVEVGADVLVAGNAVFKAPDMSDMIHRLKSL
;
A
#
# COMPACT_ATOMS: atom_id res chain seq x y z
N ILE A 1 12.61 -10.20 -11.19
CA ILE A 1 13.10 -8.83 -10.91
C ILE A 1 13.67 -8.23 -12.20
N LYS A 2 14.65 -8.88 -12.83
CA LYS A 2 15.30 -8.37 -14.04
C LYS A 2 14.30 -8.06 -15.16
N GLU A 3 13.42 -8.98 -15.50
CA GLU A 3 12.40 -8.80 -16.55
C GLU A 3 11.51 -7.57 -16.27
N VAL A 4 11.09 -7.39 -15.01
CA VAL A 4 10.26 -6.23 -14.59
C VAL A 4 11.05 -4.94 -14.76
N LYS A 5 12.34 -4.92 -14.39
CA LYS A 5 13.22 -3.77 -14.59
C LYS A 5 13.39 -3.42 -16.08
N ASP A 6 13.59 -4.42 -16.91
CA ASP A 6 13.80 -4.26 -18.37
C ASP A 6 12.55 -3.66 -19.08
N LEU A 7 11.36 -3.79 -18.45
CA LEU A 7 10.12 -3.14 -18.89
C LEU A 7 10.02 -1.66 -18.48
N GLY A 8 11.02 -1.10 -17.81
CA GLY A 8 11.04 0.30 -17.39
C GLY A 8 10.32 0.59 -16.08
N THR A 9 10.02 -0.44 -15.28
CA THR A 9 9.36 -0.28 -13.98
C THR A 9 10.25 0.47 -12.99
N MET A 10 9.70 1.50 -12.34
CA MET A 10 10.41 2.31 -11.34
C MET A 10 10.31 1.74 -9.93
N MET A 11 9.23 1.04 -9.60
CA MET A 11 8.98 0.45 -8.29
C MET A 11 8.41 -0.96 -8.45
N MET A 12 8.91 -1.91 -7.68
CA MET A 12 8.37 -3.26 -7.63
C MET A 12 7.74 -3.52 -6.26
N ASN A 13 6.47 -3.94 -6.27
CA ASN A 13 5.72 -4.30 -5.07
C ASN A 13 5.67 -5.84 -4.95
N VAL A 14 5.94 -6.35 -3.75
CA VAL A 14 5.89 -7.77 -3.43
C VAL A 14 5.04 -8.03 -2.19
N HIS A 15 4.24 -9.07 -2.21
CA HIS A 15 3.51 -9.50 -1.02
C HIS A 15 4.47 -10.12 0.02
N TYR A 16 4.35 -9.68 1.27
CA TYR A 16 5.08 -10.26 2.40
C TYR A 16 4.91 -11.77 2.44
N GLU A 17 3.67 -12.24 2.30
CA GLU A 17 3.27 -13.63 2.41
C GLU A 17 3.79 -14.51 1.26
N ALA A 18 4.19 -13.89 0.16
CA ALA A 18 4.80 -14.59 -0.99
C ALA A 18 6.32 -14.67 -0.91
N CYS A 19 6.95 -14.00 0.08
CA CYS A 19 8.40 -13.87 0.18
C CYS A 19 8.96 -14.57 1.41
N VAL A 20 9.44 -15.80 1.27
CA VAL A 20 10.08 -16.55 2.38
C VAL A 20 11.30 -15.79 2.93
N HIS A 21 12.05 -15.11 2.06
CA HIS A 21 13.24 -14.33 2.42
C HIS A 21 13.06 -12.87 1.98
N LEU A 22 12.12 -12.15 2.61
CA LEU A 22 11.75 -10.80 2.22
C LEU A 22 12.95 -9.84 2.15
N HIS A 23 13.81 -9.82 3.15
CA HIS A 23 15.00 -8.95 3.17
C HIS A 23 15.87 -9.15 1.93
N ARG A 24 16.12 -10.41 1.52
CA ARG A 24 16.87 -10.72 0.29
C ARG A 24 16.16 -10.16 -0.95
N VAL A 25 14.85 -10.32 -1.05
CA VAL A 25 14.05 -9.83 -2.19
C VAL A 25 14.11 -8.29 -2.26
N VAL A 26 13.98 -7.61 -1.14
CA VAL A 26 14.12 -6.15 -1.05
C VAL A 26 15.49 -5.69 -1.55
N GLN A 27 16.56 -6.32 -1.12
CA GLN A 27 17.91 -5.99 -1.60
C GLN A 27 18.06 -6.22 -3.10
N GLN A 28 17.58 -7.35 -3.63
CA GLN A 28 17.64 -7.64 -5.07
C GLN A 28 16.88 -6.62 -5.92
N ILE A 29 15.74 -6.10 -5.43
CA ILE A 29 14.96 -5.07 -6.13
C ILE A 29 15.76 -3.75 -6.14
N LYS A 30 16.35 -3.37 -5.00
CA LYS A 30 17.18 -2.16 -4.89
C LYS A 30 18.44 -2.25 -5.75
N ASP A 31 19.12 -3.38 -5.76
CA ASP A 31 20.32 -3.62 -6.58
C ASP A 31 20.00 -3.54 -8.08
N ALA A 32 18.77 -3.88 -8.47
CA ALA A 32 18.28 -3.67 -9.83
C ALA A 32 17.93 -2.19 -10.14
N GLY A 33 18.09 -1.27 -9.19
CA GLY A 33 17.83 0.17 -9.35
C GLY A 33 16.34 0.54 -9.34
N MET A 34 15.50 -0.27 -8.70
CA MET A 34 14.07 0.02 -8.50
C MET A 34 13.79 0.41 -7.05
N LYS A 35 12.75 1.22 -6.84
CA LYS A 35 12.12 1.36 -5.52
C LYS A 35 11.41 0.07 -5.15
N VAL A 36 11.25 -0.19 -3.86
CA VAL A 36 10.60 -1.38 -3.35
C VAL A 36 9.38 -1.05 -2.51
N ALA A 37 8.29 -1.74 -2.79
CA ALA A 37 7.11 -1.74 -1.95
C ALA A 37 6.84 -3.15 -1.40
N VAL A 38 6.25 -3.21 -0.21
CA VAL A 38 5.83 -4.45 0.42
C VAL A 38 4.35 -4.40 0.75
N THR A 39 3.60 -5.42 0.33
CA THR A 39 2.17 -5.55 0.60
C THR A 39 1.92 -6.45 1.80
N LEU A 40 1.02 -6.04 2.68
CA LEU A 40 0.48 -6.85 3.77
C LEU A 40 -0.99 -7.19 3.52
N ASN A 41 -1.35 -8.46 3.65
CA ASN A 41 -2.75 -8.89 3.69
C ASN A 41 -3.47 -8.38 4.95
N PRO A 42 -4.82 -8.37 4.97
CA PRO A 42 -5.57 -7.87 6.12
C PRO A 42 -5.18 -8.53 7.46
N SER A 43 -4.88 -9.83 7.44
CA SER A 43 -4.53 -10.60 8.64
C SER A 43 -3.05 -10.53 9.04
N THR A 44 -2.18 -9.97 8.22
CA THR A 44 -0.74 -9.87 8.52
C THR A 44 -0.46 -8.63 9.37
N PRO A 45 0.09 -8.77 10.59
CA PRO A 45 0.37 -7.64 11.47
C PRO A 45 1.44 -6.69 10.91
N VAL A 46 1.31 -5.39 11.20
CA VAL A 46 2.30 -4.36 10.85
C VAL A 46 3.66 -4.63 11.50
N ALA A 47 3.67 -5.22 12.69
CA ALA A 47 4.88 -5.60 13.41
C ALA A 47 5.84 -6.51 12.62
N MET A 48 5.34 -7.21 11.60
CA MET A 48 6.18 -8.03 10.71
C MET A 48 7.17 -7.20 9.86
N LEU A 49 7.02 -5.88 9.83
CA LEU A 49 7.88 -4.98 9.07
C LEU A 49 8.94 -4.29 9.92
N VAL A 50 8.98 -4.51 11.24
CA VAL A 50 9.84 -3.75 12.16
C VAL A 50 11.32 -3.78 11.76
N ASP A 51 11.80 -4.93 11.29
CA ASP A 51 13.21 -5.11 10.92
C ASP A 51 13.55 -4.63 9.50
N ILE A 52 12.54 -4.33 8.67
CA ILE A 52 12.74 -4.01 7.25
C ILE A 52 12.17 -2.64 6.84
N ILE A 53 11.41 -1.98 7.70
CA ILE A 53 10.68 -0.75 7.35
C ILE A 53 11.56 0.38 6.84
N ARG A 54 12.84 0.42 7.25
CA ARG A 54 13.81 1.41 6.79
C ARG A 54 14.34 1.14 5.37
N ASP A 55 14.15 -0.07 4.90
CA ASP A 55 14.67 -0.54 3.61
C ASP A 55 13.62 -0.51 2.50
N VAL A 56 12.37 -0.21 2.82
CA VAL A 56 11.29 -0.13 1.84
C VAL A 56 10.87 1.32 1.57
N ASP A 57 10.41 1.59 0.35
CA ASP A 57 9.99 2.92 -0.07
C ASP A 57 8.47 3.12 0.10
N MET A 58 7.70 2.03 0.16
CA MET A 58 6.26 2.07 0.36
C MET A 58 5.75 0.77 0.98
N VAL A 59 4.72 0.87 1.80
CA VAL A 59 3.96 -0.28 2.32
C VAL A 59 2.53 -0.17 1.82
N LEU A 60 2.07 -1.21 1.11
CA LEU A 60 0.66 -1.34 0.72
C LEU A 60 -0.08 -2.19 1.75
N LEU A 61 -1.11 -1.63 2.37
CA LEU A 61 -2.04 -2.35 3.23
C LEU A 61 -3.28 -2.74 2.43
N MET A 62 -3.55 -4.04 2.33
CA MET A 62 -4.79 -4.50 1.75
C MET A 62 -5.94 -4.28 2.73
N SER A 63 -6.96 -3.56 2.29
CA SER A 63 -8.20 -3.31 3.05
C SER A 63 -9.38 -4.19 2.61
N VAL A 64 -9.10 -5.16 1.77
CA VAL A 64 -9.95 -6.30 1.39
C VAL A 64 -9.07 -7.53 1.25
N ASN A 65 -9.65 -8.73 1.21
CA ASN A 65 -8.87 -9.92 0.87
C ASN A 65 -8.50 -9.88 -0.63
N PRO A 66 -7.22 -10.04 -0.99
CA PRO A 66 -6.81 -10.08 -2.39
C PRO A 66 -7.54 -11.19 -3.17
N GLY A 67 -7.88 -10.91 -4.45
CA GLY A 67 -8.45 -11.91 -5.35
C GLY A 67 -9.53 -11.39 -6.29
N PHE A 68 -10.44 -10.52 -5.83
CA PHE A 68 -11.49 -9.93 -6.67
C PHE A 68 -11.91 -8.54 -6.19
N GLY A 69 -12.43 -7.74 -7.11
CA GLY A 69 -12.88 -6.37 -6.83
C GLY A 69 -14.29 -6.32 -6.21
N GLY A 70 -14.65 -5.14 -5.66
CA GLY A 70 -16.00 -4.88 -5.16
C GLY A 70 -16.29 -5.40 -3.76
N GLN A 71 -15.27 -5.84 -3.03
CA GLN A 71 -15.40 -6.25 -1.63
C GLN A 71 -15.61 -5.04 -0.72
N LYS A 72 -16.18 -5.29 0.45
CA LYS A 72 -16.35 -4.28 1.50
C LYS A 72 -15.03 -3.98 2.18
N PHE A 73 -14.82 -2.70 2.46
CA PHE A 73 -13.69 -2.19 3.23
C PHE A 73 -13.61 -2.84 4.62
N ILE A 74 -12.44 -3.32 5.00
CA ILE A 74 -12.18 -3.88 6.33
C ILE A 74 -11.76 -2.73 7.25
N VAL A 75 -12.65 -2.34 8.19
CA VAL A 75 -12.46 -1.17 9.06
C VAL A 75 -11.18 -1.25 9.90
N HIS A 76 -10.78 -2.43 10.34
CA HIS A 76 -9.53 -2.64 11.09
C HIS A 76 -8.28 -2.14 10.35
N THR A 77 -8.36 -1.93 9.03
CA THR A 77 -7.24 -1.33 8.26
C THR A 77 -6.89 0.07 8.76
N LEU A 78 -7.86 0.83 9.31
CA LEU A 78 -7.58 2.15 9.90
C LEU A 78 -6.61 2.05 11.09
N ASP A 79 -6.73 1.03 11.91
CA ASP A 79 -5.82 0.79 13.04
C ASP A 79 -4.44 0.39 12.53
N LYS A 80 -4.38 -0.46 11.52
CA LYS A 80 -3.11 -0.84 10.86
C LYS A 80 -2.39 0.36 10.22
N VAL A 81 -3.12 1.31 9.64
CA VAL A 81 -2.52 2.55 9.10
C VAL A 81 -1.90 3.37 10.25
N ARG A 82 -2.60 3.52 11.39
CA ARG A 82 -2.06 4.22 12.58
C ARG A 82 -0.78 3.54 13.09
N GLU A 83 -0.82 2.21 13.28
CA GLU A 83 0.34 1.42 13.72
C GLU A 83 1.53 1.59 12.77
N LEU A 84 1.27 1.54 11.46
CA LEU A 84 2.33 1.67 10.45
C LEU A 84 2.91 3.10 10.44
N ARG A 85 2.07 4.13 10.57
CA ARG A 85 2.53 5.52 10.66
C ARG A 85 3.39 5.74 11.90
N GLU A 86 3.01 5.15 13.03
CA GLU A 86 3.81 5.17 14.25
C GLU A 86 5.15 4.44 14.06
N LEU A 87 5.16 3.25 13.46
CA LEU A 87 6.38 2.50 13.16
C LEU A 87 7.33 3.30 12.26
N ILE A 88 6.81 3.91 11.18
CA ILE A 88 7.58 4.77 10.26
C ILE A 88 8.19 5.94 11.01
N THR A 89 7.41 6.63 11.83
CA THR A 89 7.86 7.80 12.60
C THR A 89 8.94 7.41 13.61
N ASN A 90 8.71 6.36 14.40
CA ASN A 90 9.63 5.92 15.46
C ASN A 90 10.96 5.38 14.92
N THR A 91 10.96 4.84 13.71
CA THR A 91 12.18 4.31 13.07
C THR A 91 12.89 5.34 12.19
N GLY A 92 12.29 6.49 11.92
CA GLY A 92 12.81 7.48 10.97
C GLY A 92 12.75 7.01 9.50
N SER A 93 11.92 6.02 9.19
CA SER A 93 11.67 5.57 7.81
C SER A 93 11.01 6.67 6.99
N GLN A 94 11.20 6.63 5.66
CA GLN A 94 10.54 7.52 4.71
C GLN A 94 9.51 6.79 3.85
N ALA A 95 9.13 5.57 4.26
CA ALA A 95 8.16 4.77 3.51
C ALA A 95 6.79 5.45 3.45
N LEU A 96 6.18 5.43 2.27
CA LEU A 96 4.79 5.85 2.07
C LEU A 96 3.84 4.74 2.49
N ILE A 97 2.64 5.12 2.90
CA ILE A 97 1.53 4.20 3.22
C ILE A 97 0.52 4.24 2.09
N GLU A 98 0.38 3.14 1.38
CA GLU A 98 -0.64 2.93 0.35
C GLU A 98 -1.74 2.01 0.88
N VAL A 99 -2.99 2.25 0.48
CA VAL A 99 -4.14 1.38 0.84
C VAL A 99 -4.93 1.03 -0.42
N ASP A 100 -5.19 -0.28 -0.59
CA ASP A 100 -6.02 -0.81 -1.67
C ASP A 100 -7.14 -1.72 -1.14
N GLY A 101 -8.35 -1.44 -1.58
CA GLY A 101 -9.53 -2.25 -1.34
C GLY A 101 -10.70 -1.49 -0.71
N GLY A 102 -11.83 -1.41 -1.41
CA GLY A 102 -13.04 -0.74 -0.93
C GLY A 102 -12.90 0.76 -0.69
N VAL A 103 -11.89 1.40 -1.28
CA VAL A 103 -11.66 2.84 -1.16
C VAL A 103 -12.70 3.61 -1.96
N ASN A 104 -13.32 4.59 -1.30
CA ASN A 104 -14.27 5.56 -1.84
C ASN A 104 -14.09 6.91 -1.10
N LEU A 105 -14.94 7.91 -1.34
CA LEU A 105 -14.80 9.22 -0.70
C LEU A 105 -14.92 9.18 0.84
N GLU A 106 -15.72 8.28 1.38
CA GLU A 106 -15.91 8.15 2.83
C GLU A 106 -14.72 7.44 3.49
N THR A 107 -14.41 6.22 3.01
CA THR A 107 -13.28 5.44 3.54
C THR A 107 -11.93 6.10 3.23
N GLY A 108 -11.80 6.77 2.08
CA GLY A 108 -10.62 7.52 1.70
C GLY A 108 -10.32 8.67 2.66
N ARG A 109 -11.35 9.44 3.06
CA ARG A 109 -11.20 10.50 4.07
C ARG A 109 -10.69 9.93 5.39
N GLN A 110 -11.30 8.84 5.88
CA GLN A 110 -10.87 8.19 7.11
C GLN A 110 -9.42 7.70 7.03
N LEU A 111 -9.01 7.16 5.87
CA LEU A 111 -7.64 6.70 5.64
C LEU A 111 -6.62 7.84 5.64
N VAL A 112 -6.93 8.96 4.99
CA VAL A 112 -6.06 10.15 4.99
C VAL A 112 -5.93 10.73 6.40
N GLU A 113 -7.04 10.83 7.15
CA GLU A 113 -7.05 11.31 8.54
C GLU A 113 -6.15 10.48 9.47
N VAL A 114 -6.03 9.17 9.23
CA VAL A 114 -5.16 8.29 10.04
C VAL A 114 -3.75 8.14 9.49
N GLY A 115 -3.44 8.78 8.35
CA GLY A 115 -2.07 8.91 7.83
C GLY A 115 -1.74 8.12 6.57
N ALA A 116 -2.71 7.69 5.76
CA ALA A 116 -2.43 7.13 4.44
C ALA A 116 -1.93 8.23 3.48
N ASP A 117 -0.93 7.91 2.66
CA ASP A 117 -0.34 8.83 1.67
C ASP A 117 -0.89 8.57 0.26
N VAL A 118 -1.24 7.32 -0.05
CA VAL A 118 -1.67 6.88 -1.38
C VAL A 118 -2.93 6.03 -1.28
N LEU A 119 -3.92 6.32 -2.12
CA LEU A 119 -5.19 5.61 -2.18
C LEU A 119 -5.37 4.95 -3.55
N VAL A 120 -5.70 3.65 -3.55
CA VAL A 120 -6.08 2.91 -4.77
C VAL A 120 -7.60 2.75 -4.80
N ALA A 121 -8.25 3.36 -5.77
CA ALA A 121 -9.70 3.36 -5.91
C ALA A 121 -10.11 2.88 -7.30
N GLY A 122 -10.49 1.62 -7.42
CA GLY A 122 -11.01 1.02 -8.67
C GLY A 122 -12.51 1.25 -8.83
N ASN A 123 -13.32 0.46 -8.14
CA ASN A 123 -14.78 0.47 -8.29
C ASN A 123 -15.43 1.85 -8.06
N ALA A 124 -14.93 2.65 -7.13
CA ALA A 124 -15.46 3.97 -6.85
C ALA A 124 -15.31 4.91 -8.07
N VAL A 125 -14.22 4.78 -8.82
CA VAL A 125 -13.97 5.56 -10.02
C VAL A 125 -14.73 4.99 -11.21
N PHE A 126 -14.58 3.69 -11.50
CA PHE A 126 -15.17 3.09 -12.72
C PHE A 126 -16.70 3.00 -12.70
N LYS A 127 -17.33 3.02 -11.52
CA LYS A 127 -18.80 3.05 -11.37
C LYS A 127 -19.36 4.45 -11.17
N ALA A 128 -18.53 5.48 -11.12
CA ALA A 128 -18.99 6.86 -10.99
C ALA A 128 -19.66 7.34 -12.29
N PRO A 129 -20.74 8.13 -12.20
CA PRO A 129 -21.35 8.77 -13.38
C PRO A 129 -20.35 9.66 -14.14
N ASP A 130 -19.45 10.32 -13.40
CA ASP A 130 -18.31 11.08 -13.93
C ASP A 130 -17.02 10.63 -13.23
N MET A 131 -16.20 9.89 -13.98
CA MET A 131 -14.93 9.39 -13.47
C MET A 131 -13.92 10.50 -13.18
N SER A 132 -13.92 11.56 -13.99
CA SER A 132 -12.99 12.67 -13.84
C SER A 132 -13.28 13.46 -12.55
N ASP A 133 -14.56 13.77 -12.30
CA ASP A 133 -15.01 14.41 -11.05
C ASP A 133 -14.65 13.54 -9.84
N MET A 134 -14.91 12.22 -9.91
CA MET A 134 -14.59 11.30 -8.80
C MET A 134 -13.08 11.29 -8.49
N ILE A 135 -12.22 11.27 -9.51
CA ILE A 135 -10.76 11.34 -9.33
C ILE A 135 -10.36 12.67 -8.68
N HIS A 136 -10.92 13.80 -9.12
CA HIS A 136 -10.64 15.10 -8.52
C HIS A 136 -11.04 15.15 -7.05
N ARG A 137 -12.20 14.63 -6.71
CA ARG A 137 -12.68 14.56 -5.31
C ARG A 137 -11.83 13.67 -4.44
N LEU A 138 -11.39 12.52 -4.95
CA LEU A 138 -10.47 11.63 -4.21
C LEU A 138 -9.10 12.28 -3.98
N LYS A 139 -8.60 13.05 -4.95
CA LYS A 139 -7.32 13.77 -4.82
C LYS A 139 -7.38 14.98 -3.88
N SER A 140 -8.58 15.46 -3.54
CA SER A 140 -8.78 16.59 -2.64
C SER A 140 -9.09 16.20 -1.20
N LEU A 141 -9.02 14.90 -0.87
CA LEU A 141 -9.12 14.41 0.48
C LEU A 141 -7.83 14.70 1.26
#